data_188ff854e9b23d00dcc6e605772ee732
#
_entry.id   188ff854e9b23d00dcc6e605772ee732
#
_cell.length_a   1.000
_cell.length_b   1.000
_cell.length_c   1.000
_cell.angle_alpha   90.00
_cell.angle_beta   90.00
_cell.angle_gamma   90.00
#
_symmetry.space_group_name_H-M   'P 1'
#
loop_
_entity.id
_entity.type
_entity.pdbx_description
1 polymer ?
#
loop_
_entity_poly.entity_id
_entity_poly.type
_entity_poly.pdbx_seq_one_letter_code
_entity_poly.pdbx_strand_id
1 'polypeptide(L)'
;LHPWESGYDNSSLWDEPMSKVKIEKNIQYKRADNKVINPEHRPLNIDYDRYVTIKNDLRKKKYDPKKIFKTSLFNVVDIGFNSIFLKSNKDLIILLKKFNLDSSTIINYIKITEKNILKYFDKKKQTFFCFDLRNKKKIFIPSITNYLILYADIKNSKINDILIKNLKKHNLKEKYFFSSIKPNHKSFEEKRYWRGPVWINCNWFIHKGLMNKDEKYSNKIKERTIRLVEKKGFHEYYSCKNGKPMGEIGRAHV
;
A
#
# COMPACT_ATOMS: atom_id res chain seq x y z
N LEU A 1 3.73 -6.96 10.30
CA LEU A 1 3.49 -7.16 8.86
C LEU A 1 4.83 -7.20 8.13
N HIS A 2 5.11 -8.22 7.31
CA HIS A 2 6.26 -8.26 6.41
C HIS A 2 6.02 -7.33 5.22
N PRO A 3 7.03 -6.65 4.63
CA PRO A 3 6.83 -5.84 3.43
C PRO A 3 6.13 -6.58 2.29
N TRP A 4 6.40 -7.86 2.07
CA TRP A 4 5.70 -8.68 1.08
C TRP A 4 4.22 -8.91 1.39
N GLU A 5 3.84 -8.99 2.67
CA GLU A 5 2.44 -9.14 3.07
C GLU A 5 1.63 -7.87 2.84
N SER A 6 2.29 -6.70 2.77
CA SER A 6 1.61 -5.43 2.50
C SER A 6 1.13 -5.31 1.05
N GLY A 7 1.73 -6.07 0.12
CA GLY A 7 1.59 -5.88 -1.31
C GLY A 7 2.35 -4.66 -1.87
N TYR A 8 3.10 -3.93 -1.02
CA TYR A 8 3.87 -2.73 -1.38
C TYR A 8 5.37 -2.92 -1.15
N ASP A 9 5.86 -4.09 -1.44
CA ASP A 9 7.28 -4.41 -1.29
C ASP A 9 8.14 -3.40 -2.05
N ASN A 10 9.25 -2.98 -1.45
CA ASN A 10 10.10 -1.87 -1.91
C ASN A 10 9.46 -0.47 -1.84
N SER A 11 8.34 -0.29 -1.18
CA SER A 11 7.83 1.05 -0.91
C SER A 11 8.78 1.85 -0.01
N SER A 12 8.94 3.14 -0.29
CA SER A 12 9.71 4.05 0.57
C SER A 12 9.15 4.17 2.00
N LEU A 13 7.92 3.70 2.23
CA LEU A 13 7.34 3.57 3.58
C LEU A 13 8.19 2.66 4.48
N TRP A 14 8.91 1.72 3.89
CA TRP A 14 9.72 0.72 4.61
C TRP A 14 11.18 1.11 4.79
N ASP A 15 11.69 2.15 4.13
CA ASP A 15 13.11 2.50 4.12
C ASP A 15 13.68 2.65 5.54
N GLU A 16 13.06 3.45 6.39
CA GLU A 16 13.54 3.68 7.75
C GLU A 16 13.38 2.44 8.65
N PRO A 17 12.20 1.79 8.75
CA PRO A 17 12.06 0.55 9.52
C PRO A 17 13.00 -0.56 9.06
N MET A 18 13.15 -0.75 7.74
CA MET A 18 14.03 -1.76 7.16
C MET A 18 15.51 -1.49 7.43
N SER A 19 15.94 -0.22 7.45
CA SER A 19 17.33 0.14 7.73
C SER A 19 17.80 -0.32 9.12
N LYS A 20 16.88 -0.54 10.05
CA LYS A 20 17.14 -1.02 11.41
C LYS A 20 17.20 -2.55 11.52
N VAL A 21 16.81 -3.26 10.49
CA VAL A 21 16.89 -4.73 10.45
C VAL A 21 18.34 -5.14 10.22
N LYS A 22 18.96 -5.74 11.24
CA LYS A 22 20.29 -6.35 11.12
C LYS A 22 20.18 -7.64 10.32
N ILE A 23 20.91 -7.70 9.20
CA ILE A 23 20.88 -8.84 8.28
C ILE A 23 21.48 -10.07 8.99
N GLU A 24 20.82 -11.22 8.83
CA GLU A 24 21.29 -12.51 9.34
C GLU A 24 22.61 -12.91 8.67
N LYS A 25 23.57 -13.41 9.46
CA LYS A 25 24.86 -13.90 8.91
C LYS A 25 24.62 -15.13 8.02
N ASN A 26 25.38 -15.22 6.94
CA ASN A 26 25.36 -16.35 5.99
C ASN A 26 23.98 -16.62 5.37
N ILE A 27 23.23 -15.55 5.09
CA ILE A 27 21.92 -15.68 4.46
C ILE A 27 22.04 -16.26 3.05
N GLN A 28 21.26 -17.30 2.77
CA GLN A 28 21.26 -17.95 1.46
C GLN A 28 19.87 -17.91 0.84
N TYR A 29 19.79 -17.44 -0.40
CA TYR A 29 18.56 -17.47 -1.22
C TYR A 29 18.91 -17.25 -2.69
N LYS A 30 18.00 -17.60 -3.59
CA LYS A 30 18.08 -17.31 -5.03
C LYS A 30 17.01 -16.30 -5.40
N ARG A 31 17.38 -15.29 -6.17
CA ARG A 31 16.45 -14.32 -6.73
C ARG A 31 15.97 -14.81 -8.10
N ALA A 32 14.69 -15.11 -8.21
CA ALA A 32 14.05 -15.47 -9.48
C ALA A 32 13.62 -14.21 -10.27
N ASP A 33 13.24 -13.13 -9.57
CA ASP A 33 12.70 -11.91 -10.15
C ASP A 33 13.67 -11.19 -11.10
N ASN A 34 14.98 -11.20 -10.82
CA ASN A 34 16.01 -10.58 -11.67
C ASN A 34 16.29 -11.33 -12.99
N LYS A 35 15.79 -12.56 -13.11
CA LYS A 35 15.94 -13.34 -14.36
C LYS A 35 14.91 -12.96 -15.43
N VAL A 36 13.79 -12.41 -14.99
CA VAL A 36 12.61 -12.17 -15.81
C VAL A 36 12.36 -10.68 -16.03
N ILE A 37 12.66 -9.85 -15.05
CA ILE A 37 12.40 -8.40 -15.07
C ILE A 37 13.72 -7.64 -14.96
N ASN A 38 13.82 -6.50 -15.66
CA ASN A 38 14.98 -5.62 -15.57
C ASN A 38 15.28 -5.31 -14.07
N PRO A 39 16.50 -5.60 -13.58
CA PRO A 39 16.88 -5.37 -12.18
C PRO A 39 16.68 -3.94 -11.68
N GLU A 40 16.74 -2.93 -12.57
CA GLU A 40 16.45 -1.52 -12.22
C GLU A 40 15.02 -1.32 -11.72
N HIS A 41 14.10 -2.18 -12.11
CA HIS A 41 12.69 -2.11 -11.73
C HIS A 41 12.41 -2.82 -10.39
N ARG A 42 13.37 -3.59 -9.88
CA ARG A 42 13.19 -4.45 -8.71
C ARG A 42 13.89 -3.92 -7.45
N PRO A 43 13.53 -4.42 -6.26
CA PRO A 43 14.24 -4.12 -5.03
C PRO A 43 15.74 -4.44 -5.12
N LEU A 44 16.59 -3.70 -4.39
CA LEU A 44 18.01 -3.96 -4.31
C LEU A 44 18.31 -5.28 -3.56
N ASN A 45 19.51 -5.83 -3.73
CA ASN A 45 19.91 -7.04 -3.01
C ASN A 45 19.85 -6.83 -1.49
N ILE A 46 20.27 -5.67 -1.01
CA ILE A 46 20.20 -5.33 0.42
C ILE A 46 18.77 -5.34 0.98
N ASP A 47 17.77 -5.00 0.16
CA ASP A 47 16.37 -5.08 0.56
C ASP A 47 15.92 -6.54 0.66
N TYR A 48 16.35 -7.39 -0.29
CA TYR A 48 16.08 -8.82 -0.25
C TYR A 48 16.74 -9.51 0.94
N ASP A 49 17.98 -9.16 1.27
CA ASP A 49 18.68 -9.68 2.46
C ASP A 49 17.86 -9.42 3.73
N ARG A 50 17.30 -8.21 3.85
CA ARG A 50 16.44 -7.84 4.96
C ARG A 50 15.09 -8.57 4.93
N TYR A 51 14.48 -8.72 3.74
CA TYR A 51 13.21 -9.45 3.60
C TYR A 51 13.38 -10.91 4.03
N VAL A 52 14.43 -11.57 3.56
CA VAL A 52 14.71 -12.96 3.92
C VAL A 52 15.05 -13.09 5.41
N THR A 53 15.79 -12.13 5.97
CA THR A 53 16.05 -12.07 7.42
C THR A 53 14.76 -11.99 8.23
N ILE A 54 13.83 -11.11 7.86
CA ILE A 54 12.52 -10.99 8.55
C ILE A 54 11.72 -12.28 8.37
N LYS A 55 11.68 -12.85 7.16
CA LYS A 55 11.00 -14.13 6.90
C LYS A 55 11.55 -15.24 7.80
N ASN A 56 12.89 -15.34 7.94
CA ASN A 56 13.52 -16.33 8.81
C ASN A 56 13.20 -16.09 10.30
N ASP A 57 13.14 -14.82 10.73
CA ASP A 57 12.71 -14.43 12.08
C ASP A 57 11.28 -14.87 12.36
N LEU A 58 10.34 -14.65 11.43
CA LEU A 58 8.96 -15.12 11.55
C LEU A 58 8.87 -16.65 11.62
N ARG A 59 9.66 -17.36 10.79
CA ARG A 59 9.73 -18.82 10.80
C ARG A 59 10.25 -19.37 12.14
N LYS A 60 11.32 -18.78 12.71
CA LYS A 60 11.86 -19.13 14.04
C LYS A 60 10.81 -18.95 15.14
N LYS A 61 9.90 -18.00 15.00
CA LYS A 61 8.76 -17.76 15.90
C LYS A 61 7.56 -18.66 15.63
N LYS A 62 7.67 -19.61 14.68
CA LYS A 62 6.58 -20.50 14.24
C LYS A 62 5.30 -19.75 13.85
N TYR A 63 5.45 -18.53 13.34
CA TYR A 63 4.35 -17.63 12.96
C TYR A 63 3.34 -17.35 14.09
N ASP A 64 3.76 -17.48 15.36
CA ASP A 64 2.92 -17.16 16.52
C ASP A 64 2.63 -15.64 16.56
N PRO A 65 1.35 -15.21 16.43
CA PRO A 65 1.01 -13.80 16.38
C PRO A 65 1.45 -13.00 17.60
N LYS A 66 1.38 -13.62 18.81
CA LYS A 66 1.76 -12.96 20.07
C LYS A 66 3.27 -12.73 20.15
N LYS A 67 4.07 -13.73 19.74
CA LYS A 67 5.52 -13.62 19.67
C LYS A 67 5.95 -12.60 18.60
N ILE A 68 5.33 -12.66 17.40
CA ILE A 68 5.60 -11.74 16.31
C ILE A 68 5.31 -10.31 16.75
N PHE A 69 4.15 -10.03 17.31
CA PHE A 69 3.80 -8.68 17.76
C PHE A 69 4.82 -8.11 18.76
N LYS A 70 5.27 -8.94 19.71
CA LYS A 70 6.23 -8.49 20.75
C LYS A 70 7.66 -8.34 20.25
N THR A 71 8.14 -9.20 19.39
CA THR A 71 9.58 -9.38 19.15
C THR A 71 10.01 -9.41 17.67
N SER A 72 9.10 -9.21 16.70
CA SER A 72 9.49 -9.17 15.28
C SER A 72 10.49 -8.06 15.01
N LEU A 73 11.44 -8.32 14.12
CA LEU A 73 12.43 -7.34 13.65
C LEU A 73 11.80 -6.16 12.91
N PHE A 74 10.66 -6.38 12.27
CA PHE A 74 9.91 -5.38 11.53
C PHE A 74 8.44 -5.43 11.97
N ASN A 75 7.90 -4.30 12.41
CA ASN A 75 6.50 -4.23 12.81
C ASN A 75 5.94 -2.81 12.56
N VAL A 76 5.23 -2.65 11.46
CA VAL A 76 4.69 -1.36 11.02
C VAL A 76 3.17 -1.42 10.92
N VAL A 77 2.50 -0.39 11.43
CA VAL A 77 1.09 -0.12 11.17
C VAL A 77 0.99 0.57 9.82
N ASP A 78 0.50 -0.14 8.82
CA ASP A 78 0.31 0.36 7.46
C ASP A 78 -1.13 0.80 7.24
N ILE A 79 -1.32 2.05 6.83
CA ILE A 79 -2.64 2.64 6.62
C ILE A 79 -3.32 2.05 5.37
N GLY A 80 -2.55 1.83 4.30
CA GLY A 80 -3.09 1.27 3.06
C GLY A 80 -3.65 -0.13 3.27
N PHE A 81 -2.86 -1.02 3.87
CA PHE A 81 -3.29 -2.38 4.20
C PHE A 81 -4.51 -2.40 5.13
N ASN A 82 -4.46 -1.63 6.23
CA ASN A 82 -5.58 -1.58 7.17
C ASN A 82 -6.84 -0.99 6.54
N SER A 83 -6.72 -0.11 5.56
CA SER A 83 -7.86 0.44 4.81
C SER A 83 -8.53 -0.63 3.95
N ILE A 84 -7.75 -1.43 3.23
CA ILE A 84 -8.26 -2.55 2.42
C ILE A 84 -8.89 -3.61 3.34
N PHE A 85 -8.22 -3.96 4.42
CA PHE A 85 -8.72 -4.92 5.42
C PHE A 85 -10.06 -4.46 6.04
N LEU A 86 -10.18 -3.17 6.39
CA LEU A 86 -11.42 -2.61 6.92
C LEU A 86 -12.56 -2.71 5.89
N LYS A 87 -12.29 -2.37 4.63
CA LYS A 87 -13.30 -2.49 3.56
C LYS A 87 -13.70 -3.94 3.33
N SER A 88 -12.74 -4.85 3.28
CA SER A 88 -13.02 -6.30 3.12
C SER A 88 -13.91 -6.85 4.23
N ASN A 89 -13.69 -6.42 5.49
CA ASN A 89 -14.57 -6.80 6.60
C ASN A 89 -15.98 -6.22 6.44
N LYS A 90 -16.13 -4.98 5.95
CA LYS A 90 -17.44 -4.39 5.67
C LYS A 90 -18.18 -5.17 4.58
N ASP A 91 -17.48 -5.57 3.52
CA ASP A 91 -18.05 -6.38 2.43
C ASP A 91 -18.40 -7.79 2.92
N LEU A 92 -17.56 -8.39 3.78
CA LEU A 92 -17.85 -9.69 4.39
C LEU A 92 -19.16 -9.68 5.20
N ILE A 93 -19.46 -8.59 5.94
CA ILE A 93 -20.72 -8.48 6.66
C ILE A 93 -21.93 -8.55 5.70
N ILE A 94 -21.82 -7.93 4.53
CA ILE A 94 -22.91 -7.97 3.52
C ILE A 94 -23.17 -9.43 3.10
N LEU A 95 -22.10 -10.19 2.87
CA LEU A 95 -22.18 -11.61 2.51
C LEU A 95 -22.75 -12.46 3.67
N LEU A 96 -22.23 -12.29 4.89
CA LEU A 96 -22.69 -13.03 6.07
C LEU A 96 -24.20 -12.82 6.30
N LYS A 97 -24.68 -11.57 6.20
CA LYS A 97 -26.10 -11.25 6.31
C LYS A 97 -26.93 -11.90 5.21
N LYS A 98 -26.44 -11.90 3.96
CA LYS A 98 -27.13 -12.54 2.83
C LYS A 98 -27.35 -14.03 3.06
N PHE A 99 -26.42 -14.70 3.76
CA PHE A 99 -26.49 -16.12 4.07
C PHE A 99 -26.99 -16.42 5.49
N ASN A 100 -27.54 -15.42 6.20
CA ASN A 100 -28.01 -15.53 7.58
C ASN A 100 -26.98 -16.11 8.57
N LEU A 101 -25.70 -15.77 8.37
CA LEU A 101 -24.60 -16.16 9.24
C LEU A 101 -24.28 -15.08 10.28
N ASP A 102 -23.76 -15.49 11.45
CA ASP A 102 -23.36 -14.55 12.50
C ASP A 102 -22.21 -13.65 12.04
N SER A 103 -22.40 -12.34 12.26
CA SER A 103 -21.42 -11.31 11.89
C SER A 103 -20.89 -10.50 13.09
N SER A 104 -21.25 -10.88 14.31
CA SER A 104 -20.95 -10.13 15.54
C SER A 104 -19.44 -9.87 15.74
N THR A 105 -18.62 -10.88 15.53
CA THR A 105 -17.15 -10.81 15.63
C THR A 105 -16.58 -9.81 14.62
N ILE A 106 -17.05 -9.88 13.37
CA ILE A 106 -16.57 -8.98 12.30
C ILE A 106 -17.01 -7.54 12.56
N ILE A 107 -18.23 -7.32 13.03
CA ILE A 107 -18.71 -6.00 13.44
C ILE A 107 -17.83 -5.40 14.53
N ASN A 108 -17.42 -6.19 15.52
CA ASN A 108 -16.51 -5.73 16.56
C ASN A 108 -15.12 -5.33 16.00
N TYR A 109 -14.56 -6.14 15.10
CA TYR A 109 -13.28 -5.80 14.44
C TYR A 109 -13.38 -4.50 13.64
N ILE A 110 -14.48 -4.26 12.92
CA ILE A 110 -14.70 -3.00 12.20
C ILE A 110 -14.71 -1.82 13.17
N LYS A 111 -15.50 -1.88 14.26
CA LYS A 111 -15.57 -0.81 15.26
C LYS A 111 -14.20 -0.47 15.85
N ILE A 112 -13.43 -1.49 16.24
CA ILE A 112 -12.08 -1.34 16.78
C ILE A 112 -11.15 -0.70 15.74
N THR A 113 -11.19 -1.19 14.50
CA THR A 113 -10.31 -0.71 13.43
C THR A 113 -10.63 0.74 13.06
N GLU A 114 -11.90 1.10 12.86
CA GLU A 114 -12.31 2.47 12.55
C GLU A 114 -11.90 3.46 13.66
N LYS A 115 -12.13 3.11 14.93
CA LYS A 115 -11.72 3.95 16.07
C LYS A 115 -10.20 4.16 16.10
N ASN A 116 -9.42 3.11 15.84
CA ASN A 116 -7.97 3.17 15.99
C ASN A 116 -7.27 3.76 14.77
N ILE A 117 -7.74 3.52 13.55
CA ILE A 117 -7.08 4.04 12.35
C ILE A 117 -7.08 5.58 12.32
N LEU A 118 -8.10 6.23 12.88
CA LEU A 118 -8.18 7.69 12.98
C LEU A 118 -7.07 8.31 13.85
N LYS A 119 -6.46 7.55 14.76
CA LYS A 119 -5.33 8.00 15.59
C LYS A 119 -4.07 8.26 14.75
N TYR A 120 -4.00 7.70 13.55
CA TYR A 120 -2.88 7.87 12.62
C TYR A 120 -3.09 9.03 11.64
N PHE A 121 -4.11 9.87 11.84
CA PHE A 121 -4.28 11.12 11.11
C PHE A 121 -3.56 12.26 11.81
N ASP A 122 -2.59 12.87 11.14
CA ASP A 122 -1.88 14.05 11.64
C ASP A 122 -2.64 15.32 11.22
N LYS A 123 -3.24 16.00 12.17
CA LYS A 123 -4.05 17.21 11.94
C LYS A 123 -3.22 18.37 11.38
N LYS A 124 -1.96 18.51 11.78
CA LYS A 124 -1.06 19.59 11.32
C LYS A 124 -0.62 19.36 9.87
N LYS A 125 -0.27 18.14 9.53
CA LYS A 125 0.13 17.73 8.16
C LYS A 125 -1.05 17.40 7.26
N GLN A 126 -2.26 17.29 7.82
CA GLN A 126 -3.49 16.94 7.10
C GLN A 126 -3.36 15.65 6.28
N THR A 127 -2.70 14.64 6.82
CA THR A 127 -2.47 13.34 6.15
C THR A 127 -2.39 12.21 7.16
N PHE A 128 -2.65 11.00 6.68
CA PHE A 128 -2.35 9.80 7.44
C PHE A 128 -0.85 9.50 7.39
N PHE A 129 -0.35 8.82 8.42
CA PHE A 129 1.01 8.33 8.51
C PHE A 129 1.02 6.85 8.91
N CYS A 130 1.98 6.08 8.40
CA CYS A 130 2.27 4.77 8.94
C CYS A 130 3.09 4.90 10.23
N PHE A 131 3.10 3.86 11.05
CA PHE A 131 3.78 3.92 12.35
C PHE A 131 4.67 2.72 12.58
N ASP A 132 5.96 2.97 12.77
CA ASP A 132 6.92 1.95 13.17
C ASP A 132 6.80 1.67 14.68
N LEU A 133 6.25 0.50 15.02
CA LEU A 133 6.06 0.07 16.40
C LEU A 133 7.37 -0.29 17.10
N ARG A 134 8.40 -0.71 16.36
CA ARG A 134 9.70 -1.08 16.95
C ARG A 134 10.49 0.15 17.37
N ASN A 135 10.52 1.17 16.49
CA ASN A 135 11.27 2.40 16.73
C ASN A 135 10.41 3.53 17.27
N LYS A 136 9.10 3.31 17.48
CA LYS A 136 8.12 4.29 17.98
C LYS A 136 8.12 5.58 17.14
N LYS A 137 8.18 5.44 15.80
CA LYS A 137 8.28 6.56 14.88
C LYS A 137 7.12 6.65 13.91
N LYS A 138 6.67 7.88 13.63
CA LYS A 138 5.74 8.20 12.55
C LYS A 138 6.46 8.21 11.20
N ILE A 139 5.87 7.60 10.20
CA ILE A 139 6.41 7.51 8.84
C ILE A 139 5.56 8.39 7.93
N PHE A 140 6.11 9.54 7.52
CA PHE A 140 5.45 10.53 6.67
C PHE A 140 6.00 10.49 5.24
N ILE A 141 5.72 9.42 4.52
CA ILE A 141 6.04 9.34 3.09
C ILE A 141 4.77 9.68 2.29
N PRO A 142 4.83 10.58 1.29
CA PRO A 142 3.69 10.95 0.46
C PRO A 142 3.36 9.84 -0.56
N SER A 143 2.91 8.71 -0.05
CA SER A 143 2.48 7.54 -0.81
C SER A 143 1.01 7.64 -1.17
N ILE A 144 0.64 7.10 -2.34
CA ILE A 144 -0.76 6.94 -2.74
C ILE A 144 -1.55 6.05 -1.77
N THR A 145 -0.88 5.12 -1.09
CA THR A 145 -1.51 4.21 -0.13
C THR A 145 -2.11 4.93 1.08
N ASN A 146 -1.61 6.14 1.42
CA ASN A 146 -2.18 6.97 2.49
C ASN A 146 -3.61 7.45 2.17
N TYR A 147 -4.03 7.43 0.90
CA TYR A 147 -5.37 7.82 0.46
C TYR A 147 -6.33 6.63 0.36
N LEU A 148 -5.86 5.39 0.52
CA LEU A 148 -6.72 4.19 0.49
C LEU A 148 -7.75 4.18 1.62
N ILE A 149 -7.59 5.01 2.62
CA ILE A 149 -8.59 5.26 3.66
C ILE A 149 -9.94 5.75 3.09
N LEU A 150 -9.92 6.41 1.93
CA LEU A 150 -11.15 6.79 1.21
C LEU A 150 -11.93 5.56 0.75
N TYR A 151 -11.22 4.49 0.34
CA TYR A 151 -11.80 3.20 -0.03
C TYR A 151 -12.38 2.45 1.18
N ALA A 152 -11.76 2.60 2.35
CA ALA A 152 -12.27 2.02 3.60
C ALA A 152 -13.62 2.57 4.03
N ASP A 153 -14.05 3.69 3.45
CA ASP A 153 -15.33 4.35 3.70
C ASP A 153 -15.57 4.64 5.19
N ILE A 154 -14.64 5.34 5.81
CA ILE A 154 -14.80 5.80 7.18
C ILE A 154 -15.82 6.95 7.25
N LYS A 155 -16.68 6.92 8.28
CA LYS A 155 -17.68 7.96 8.51
C LYS A 155 -17.07 9.21 9.18
N ASN A 156 -16.23 9.95 8.43
CA ASN A 156 -15.65 11.22 8.88
C ASN A 156 -15.53 12.19 7.69
N SER A 157 -16.58 12.98 7.46
CA SER A 157 -16.65 13.91 6.32
C SER A 157 -15.49 14.89 6.30
N LYS A 158 -15.13 15.51 7.43
CA LYS A 158 -14.02 16.48 7.51
C LYS A 158 -12.68 15.90 7.05
N ILE A 159 -12.35 14.69 7.49
CA ILE A 159 -11.12 14.01 7.06
C ILE A 159 -11.21 13.65 5.57
N ASN A 160 -12.35 13.13 5.11
CA ASN A 160 -12.55 12.79 3.70
C ASN A 160 -12.36 14.02 2.80
N ASP A 161 -12.93 15.18 3.14
CA ASP A 161 -12.79 16.42 2.37
C ASP A 161 -11.33 16.89 2.30
N ILE A 162 -10.61 16.82 3.41
CA ILE A 162 -9.17 17.14 3.46
C ILE A 162 -8.38 16.20 2.53
N LEU A 163 -8.64 14.91 2.60
CA LEU A 163 -7.96 13.92 1.77
C LEU A 163 -8.26 14.09 0.29
N ILE A 164 -9.51 14.34 -0.09
CA ILE A 164 -9.91 14.59 -1.47
C ILE A 164 -9.21 15.86 -2.01
N LYS A 165 -9.20 16.94 -1.23
CA LYS A 165 -8.49 18.16 -1.59
C LYS A 165 -7.00 17.92 -1.80
N ASN A 166 -6.36 17.17 -0.91
CA ASN A 166 -4.94 16.85 -1.01
C ASN A 166 -4.64 15.91 -2.18
N LEU A 167 -5.49 14.93 -2.42
CA LEU A 167 -5.39 14.00 -3.54
C LEU A 167 -5.47 14.74 -4.89
N LYS A 168 -6.40 15.68 -5.03
CA LYS A 168 -6.48 16.54 -6.23
C LYS A 168 -5.21 17.34 -6.47
N LYS A 169 -4.60 17.88 -5.40
CA LYS A 169 -3.32 18.59 -5.48
C LYS A 169 -2.15 17.66 -5.82
N HIS A 170 -2.16 16.43 -5.32
CA HIS A 170 -1.15 15.43 -5.64
C HIS A 170 -1.08 15.16 -7.15
N ASN A 171 -2.24 15.17 -7.81
CA ASN A 171 -2.40 14.77 -9.22
C ASN A 171 -2.41 15.92 -10.24
N LEU A 172 -2.16 17.18 -9.86
CA LEU A 172 -2.29 18.33 -10.77
C LEU A 172 -1.43 18.25 -12.04
N LYS A 173 -0.34 17.48 -12.03
CA LYS A 173 0.61 17.35 -13.15
C LYS A 173 0.73 15.92 -13.69
N GLU A 174 0.01 14.95 -13.14
CA GLU A 174 0.14 13.55 -13.54
C GLU A 174 -0.91 13.16 -14.58
N LYS A 175 -0.44 12.82 -15.77
CA LYS A 175 -1.30 12.44 -16.90
C LYS A 175 -2.03 11.12 -16.66
N TYR A 176 -1.38 10.17 -15.96
CA TYR A 176 -1.85 8.81 -15.78
C TYR A 176 -2.33 8.53 -14.36
N PHE A 177 -2.65 9.59 -13.60
CA PHE A 177 -3.02 9.58 -12.20
C PHE A 177 -1.87 9.23 -11.26
N PHE A 178 -2.10 8.39 -10.27
CA PHE A 178 -1.31 8.45 -9.05
C PHE A 178 -0.05 7.62 -9.15
N SER A 179 1.10 8.27 -9.17
CA SER A 179 2.36 7.62 -8.84
C SER A 179 2.33 7.04 -7.43
N SER A 180 3.00 5.91 -7.22
CA SER A 180 3.05 5.26 -5.90
C SER A 180 3.67 6.15 -4.82
N ILE A 181 4.67 6.95 -5.19
CA ILE A 181 5.26 8.02 -4.36
C ILE A 181 5.20 9.33 -5.15
N LYS A 182 4.96 10.43 -4.47
CA LYS A 182 4.87 11.76 -5.10
C LYS A 182 6.16 12.13 -5.83
N PRO A 183 6.11 12.57 -7.12
CA PRO A 183 7.30 12.75 -7.96
C PRO A 183 8.35 13.74 -7.44
N ASN A 184 7.96 14.71 -6.61
CA ASN A 184 8.91 15.67 -6.03
C ASN A 184 9.50 15.22 -4.68
N HIS A 185 9.22 13.99 -4.24
CA HIS A 185 9.80 13.45 -3.02
C HIS A 185 11.18 12.84 -3.29
N LYS A 186 12.12 13.00 -2.35
CA LYS A 186 13.50 12.49 -2.47
C LYS A 186 13.62 10.98 -2.71
N SER A 187 12.63 10.21 -2.28
CA SER A 187 12.59 8.75 -2.46
C SER A 187 11.85 8.33 -3.73
N PHE A 188 11.51 9.27 -4.61
CA PHE A 188 10.86 8.94 -5.88
C PHE A 188 11.85 8.33 -6.86
N GLU A 189 11.52 7.15 -7.39
CA GLU A 189 12.27 6.46 -8.43
C GLU A 189 11.28 6.00 -9.51
N GLU A 190 11.27 6.68 -10.65
CA GLU A 190 10.25 6.53 -11.69
C GLU A 190 10.01 5.08 -12.15
N LYS A 191 11.07 4.27 -12.21
CA LYS A 191 11.00 2.91 -12.75
C LYS A 191 10.92 1.83 -11.67
N ARG A 192 11.24 2.16 -10.42
CA ARG A 192 11.42 1.16 -9.38
C ARG A 192 10.13 0.85 -8.63
N TYR A 193 9.53 -0.25 -8.97
CA TYR A 193 8.42 -0.96 -8.32
C TYR A 193 7.44 -0.03 -7.55
N TRP A 194 7.38 -0.05 -6.23
CA TRP A 194 6.49 0.81 -5.41
C TRP A 194 7.08 2.17 -5.03
N ARG A 195 8.05 2.68 -5.80
CA ARG A 195 8.74 3.96 -5.51
C ARG A 195 8.43 5.08 -6.51
N GLY A 196 7.65 4.83 -7.54
CA GLY A 196 7.35 5.83 -8.58
C GLY A 196 6.22 5.45 -9.52
N PRO A 197 6.18 4.24 -10.05
CA PRO A 197 5.19 3.83 -11.04
C PRO A 197 3.73 4.02 -10.62
N VAL A 198 2.86 4.10 -11.62
CA VAL A 198 1.40 4.07 -11.47
C VAL A 198 0.94 2.63 -11.39
N TRP A 199 0.22 2.29 -10.35
CA TRP A 199 -0.39 1.00 -10.13
C TRP A 199 -1.90 1.08 -10.35
N ILE A 200 -2.42 0.26 -11.29
CA ILE A 200 -3.82 0.30 -11.70
C ILE A 200 -4.77 -0.05 -10.54
N ASN A 201 -4.38 -0.97 -9.67
CA ASN A 201 -5.15 -1.33 -8.49
C ASN A 201 -5.32 -0.13 -7.53
N CYS A 202 -4.29 0.71 -7.36
CA CYS A 202 -4.41 1.93 -6.55
C CYS A 202 -5.39 2.93 -7.17
N ASN A 203 -5.32 3.15 -8.48
CA ASN A 203 -6.30 3.99 -9.18
C ASN A 203 -7.72 3.45 -9.00
N TRP A 204 -7.90 2.13 -9.09
CA TRP A 204 -9.20 1.48 -8.89
C TRP A 204 -9.72 1.66 -7.46
N PHE A 205 -8.89 1.43 -6.43
CA PHE A 205 -9.27 1.65 -5.04
C PHE A 205 -9.68 3.10 -4.78
N ILE A 206 -8.90 4.06 -5.30
CA ILE A 206 -9.24 5.49 -5.16
C ILE A 206 -10.53 5.83 -5.89
N HIS A 207 -10.73 5.35 -7.13
CA HIS A 207 -11.98 5.48 -7.85
C HIS A 207 -13.16 4.99 -7.01
N LYS A 208 -13.11 3.76 -6.52
CA LYS A 208 -14.17 3.17 -5.68
C LYS A 208 -14.42 3.96 -4.40
N GLY A 209 -13.34 4.46 -3.76
CA GLY A 209 -13.44 5.28 -2.55
C GLY A 209 -14.09 6.65 -2.77
N LEU A 210 -14.06 7.16 -4.00
CA LEU A 210 -14.61 8.47 -4.37
C LEU A 210 -16.03 8.43 -4.96
N MET A 211 -16.54 7.25 -5.36
CA MET A 211 -17.82 7.14 -6.09
C MET A 211 -18.98 7.92 -5.44
N ASN A 212 -19.10 7.86 -4.12
CA ASN A 212 -20.16 8.53 -3.36
C ASN A 212 -19.68 9.83 -2.67
N LYS A 213 -18.48 10.32 -2.96
CA LYS A 213 -17.89 11.49 -2.31
C LYS A 213 -17.52 12.59 -3.32
N ASP A 214 -17.04 12.21 -4.49
CA ASP A 214 -16.71 13.10 -5.61
C ASP A 214 -16.80 12.30 -6.91
N GLU A 215 -18.02 12.09 -7.37
CA GLU A 215 -18.33 11.26 -8.53
C GLU A 215 -17.63 11.75 -9.80
N LYS A 216 -17.61 13.05 -10.04
CA LYS A 216 -16.94 13.65 -11.22
C LYS A 216 -15.46 13.31 -11.25
N TYR A 217 -14.78 13.43 -10.13
CA TYR A 217 -13.35 13.11 -10.04
C TYR A 217 -13.11 11.59 -10.10
N SER A 218 -13.97 10.82 -9.47
CA SER A 218 -13.99 9.36 -9.55
C SER A 218 -14.07 8.85 -10.99
N ASN A 219 -15.05 9.34 -11.78
CA ASN A 219 -15.22 8.97 -13.18
C ASN A 219 -14.02 9.37 -14.03
N LYS A 220 -13.43 10.52 -13.80
CA LYS A 220 -12.19 10.95 -14.48
C LYS A 220 -11.02 9.99 -14.24
N ILE A 221 -10.89 9.45 -13.01
CA ILE A 221 -9.87 8.45 -12.68
C ILE A 221 -10.14 7.15 -13.46
N LYS A 222 -11.36 6.65 -13.40
CA LYS A 222 -11.78 5.44 -14.13
C LYS A 222 -11.48 5.54 -15.62
N GLU A 223 -11.99 6.59 -16.29
CA GLU A 223 -11.81 6.76 -17.73
C GLU A 223 -10.33 6.82 -18.15
N ARG A 224 -9.51 7.58 -17.44
CA ARG A 224 -8.09 7.68 -17.77
C ARG A 224 -7.34 6.38 -17.52
N THR A 225 -7.71 5.65 -16.48
CA THR A 225 -7.13 4.34 -16.18
C THR A 225 -7.50 3.33 -17.26
N ILE A 226 -8.77 3.28 -17.69
CA ILE A 226 -9.22 2.43 -18.80
C ILE A 226 -8.44 2.78 -20.08
N ARG A 227 -8.41 4.07 -20.46
CA ARG A 227 -7.66 4.51 -21.67
C ARG A 227 -6.18 4.17 -21.63
N LEU A 228 -5.56 4.16 -20.44
CA LEU A 228 -4.16 3.75 -20.30
C LEU A 228 -4.00 2.27 -20.64
N VAL A 229 -4.86 1.41 -20.07
CA VAL A 229 -4.84 -0.04 -20.30
C VAL A 229 -5.18 -0.38 -21.77
N GLU A 230 -6.20 0.24 -22.35
CA GLU A 230 -6.60 0.05 -23.76
C GLU A 230 -5.46 0.40 -24.73
N LYS A 231 -4.72 1.48 -24.45
CA LYS A 231 -3.63 1.94 -25.33
C LYS A 231 -2.31 1.19 -25.13
N LYS A 232 -2.08 0.63 -23.96
CA LYS A 232 -0.76 0.10 -23.57
C LYS A 232 -0.75 -1.37 -23.20
N GLY A 233 -1.93 -2.01 -23.18
CA GLY A 233 -2.10 -3.42 -22.77
C GLY A 233 -2.12 -3.59 -21.25
N PHE A 234 -2.31 -4.84 -20.82
CA PHE A 234 -2.34 -5.22 -19.41
C PHE A 234 -0.91 -5.42 -18.90
N HIS A 235 -0.51 -4.56 -17.95
CA HIS A 235 0.78 -4.62 -17.27
C HIS A 235 0.59 -4.40 -15.77
N GLU A 236 1.55 -4.86 -15.00
CA GLU A 236 1.52 -4.76 -13.53
C GLU A 236 1.51 -3.29 -13.08
N TYR A 237 2.33 -2.45 -13.71
CA TYR A 237 2.42 -1.01 -13.46
C TYR A 237 2.94 -0.24 -14.69
N TYR A 238 2.85 1.08 -14.64
CA TYR A 238 3.18 1.98 -15.75
C TYR A 238 4.01 3.16 -15.28
N SER A 239 4.84 3.72 -16.17
CA SER A 239 5.51 5.00 -15.92
C SER A 239 4.48 6.11 -15.68
N CYS A 240 4.65 6.86 -14.61
CA CYS A 240 3.80 8.02 -14.32
C CYS A 240 4.01 9.19 -15.30
N LYS A 241 5.17 9.26 -15.98
CA LYS A 241 5.50 10.34 -16.92
C LYS A 241 4.91 10.12 -18.31
N ASN A 242 5.09 8.93 -18.88
CA ASN A 242 4.75 8.67 -20.28
C ASN A 242 3.79 7.47 -20.49
N GLY A 243 3.38 6.79 -19.41
CA GLY A 243 2.51 5.64 -19.47
C GLY A 243 3.16 4.40 -20.09
N LYS A 244 4.50 4.35 -20.20
CA LYS A 244 5.20 3.16 -20.70
C LYS A 244 4.89 1.97 -19.80
N PRO A 245 4.51 0.82 -20.37
CA PRO A 245 4.31 -0.41 -19.62
C PRO A 245 5.58 -0.85 -18.89
N MET A 246 5.43 -1.35 -17.67
CA MET A 246 6.51 -1.87 -16.84
C MET A 246 5.95 -3.01 -15.99
N GLY A 247 6.79 -3.98 -15.66
CA GLY A 247 6.33 -5.21 -15.02
C GLY A 247 5.52 -6.10 -15.97
N GLU A 248 5.63 -7.39 -15.78
CA GLU A 248 4.85 -8.36 -16.55
C GLU A 248 3.94 -9.14 -15.60
N ILE A 249 2.63 -9.11 -15.88
CA ILE A 249 1.64 -9.82 -15.08
C ILE A 249 1.95 -11.32 -15.08
N GLY A 250 2.05 -11.92 -13.90
CA GLY A 250 2.19 -13.36 -13.74
C GLY A 250 3.60 -13.92 -13.91
N ARG A 251 4.60 -13.13 -14.30
CA ARG A 251 5.99 -13.64 -14.45
C ARG A 251 6.84 -13.53 -13.18
N ALA A 252 6.42 -12.80 -12.18
CA ALA A 252 7.20 -12.61 -10.96
C ALA A 252 7.18 -13.82 -9.99
N HIS A 253 6.34 -14.81 -10.24
CA HIS A 253 6.08 -15.93 -9.33
C HIS A 253 6.28 -17.32 -9.96
N VAL A 254 6.91 -17.39 -11.15
CA VAL A 254 7.24 -18.67 -11.80
C VAL A 254 8.71 -19.01 -11.58
#